data_68ac4e6e00f8f586d43b0ceb348a9cc1
#
_entry.id   68ac4e6e00f8f586d43b0ceb348a9cc1
#
_cell.length_a   1.000
_cell.length_b   1.000
_cell.length_c   1.000
_cell.angle_alpha   90.00
_cell.angle_beta   90.00
_cell.angle_gamma   90.00
#
_symmetry.space_group_name_H-M   'P 1'
#
loop_
_entity.id
_entity.type
_entity.pdbx_description
1 polymer ?
#
loop_
_entity_poly.entity_id
_entity_poly.type
_entity_poly.pdbx_seq_one_letter_code
_entity_poly.pdbx_strand_id
1 'polypeptide(L)'
;MEIAVAQVESLPLGTPRTVRAGDRRITLIRTDREVFALEHSCPHEGYALAQGEVRDDVLTCAWHNWKFRLDDGRCLFGDEDVRTYPVSIEPTGEVRVEVTDPDPAVERPRLLRSLREAVEDFRVGQIARDTVRLLRASADPGELIWEAVAFGAPRAEFGWGHAIASAVDCIAIADGLTADDRALPVAQALTGIAETEIRRPPRPQPPPADHLPPDAGTAFRAAVEAEDGETAEALVRTAIEAGLERDELRRWFVTAVSDHHLSYGHLAIYTQKAFALLDRLGWDRAGTVLPHLVPALVWATREDKLPYMRPFVRALRSLDLAALTDLPTDPGWQDDGRLRTALLGRDRRDRTAALTAAVDALHAGAGVEGVLSAVSDVVGERLLGYDLRVELDPHDDFGWLDITHGITNANAVRWAWGEQPGPDTLRMALWAVFLAWYTGRARTPAGEPDATAGSFLNDALAVGDGDAAGAAALGGAVQPVADCLDRAALEDRSGSFIIAAHHVKTARAARAEAAASGSCLPLAGTARFIASPVVDRFVRTNVVRAVDLLSGRGPGDRADEG
;
A
#
# COMPACT_ATOMS: atom_id res chain seq x y z
N MET A 1 -24.70 -22.41 24.28
CA MET A 1 -25.30 -22.19 25.64
C MET A 1 -26.70 -21.62 25.44
N GLU A 2 -27.72 -22.27 25.98
CA GLU A 2 -29.11 -21.76 25.92
C GLU A 2 -29.37 -20.75 27.04
N ILE A 3 -29.89 -19.58 26.67
CA ILE A 3 -30.12 -18.45 27.58
C ILE A 3 -31.60 -18.07 27.49
N ALA A 4 -32.28 -18.01 28.65
CA ALA A 4 -33.64 -17.48 28.75
C ALA A 4 -33.64 -15.97 28.47
N VAL A 5 -34.51 -15.51 27.55
CA VAL A 5 -34.48 -14.13 27.04
C VAL A 5 -35.83 -13.42 27.10
N ALA A 6 -36.93 -14.14 27.13
CA ALA A 6 -38.29 -13.57 27.16
C ALA A 6 -39.34 -14.62 27.59
N GLN A 7 -40.56 -14.16 27.82
CA GLN A 7 -41.78 -14.98 27.82
C GLN A 7 -42.51 -14.78 26.49
N VAL A 8 -42.97 -15.86 25.87
CA VAL A 8 -43.72 -15.79 24.58
C VAL A 8 -44.86 -14.77 24.63
N GLU A 9 -45.58 -14.75 25.73
CA GLU A 9 -46.74 -13.84 25.92
C GLU A 9 -46.31 -12.37 25.95
N SER A 10 -45.07 -12.08 26.30
CA SER A 10 -44.53 -10.70 26.30
C SER A 10 -44.09 -10.21 24.93
N LEU A 11 -44.03 -11.10 23.94
CA LEU A 11 -43.64 -10.78 22.56
C LEU A 11 -44.89 -10.46 21.72
N PRO A 12 -45.05 -9.20 21.27
CA PRO A 12 -46.15 -8.84 20.37
C PRO A 12 -46.01 -9.57 19.02
N LEU A 13 -47.12 -10.00 18.45
CA LEU A 13 -47.11 -10.68 17.15
C LEU A 13 -46.64 -9.73 16.05
N GLY A 14 -45.71 -10.23 15.19
CA GLY A 14 -45.20 -9.47 14.05
C GLY A 14 -44.32 -8.28 14.39
N THR A 15 -44.04 -8.03 15.68
CA THR A 15 -43.27 -6.85 16.11
C THR A 15 -41.88 -7.26 16.59
N PRO A 16 -40.79 -6.85 15.92
CA PRO A 16 -39.44 -7.16 16.36
C PRO A 16 -39.13 -6.53 17.72
N ARG A 17 -38.42 -7.26 18.59
CA ARG A 17 -38.02 -6.82 19.93
C ARG A 17 -36.55 -7.10 20.19
N THR A 18 -35.83 -6.12 20.75
CA THR A 18 -34.47 -6.33 21.26
C THR A 18 -34.51 -7.02 22.60
N VAL A 19 -33.76 -8.12 22.73
CA VAL A 19 -33.49 -8.81 23.99
C VAL A 19 -31.98 -8.95 24.24
N ARG A 20 -31.59 -9.24 25.47
CA ARG A 20 -30.21 -9.59 25.82
C ARG A 20 -30.10 -11.09 26.06
N ALA A 21 -29.12 -11.70 25.39
CA ALA A 21 -28.71 -13.07 25.60
C ALA A 21 -27.24 -13.08 26.00
N GLY A 22 -26.97 -13.01 27.32
CA GLY A 22 -25.64 -12.79 27.87
C GLY A 22 -25.14 -11.37 27.55
N ASP A 23 -24.00 -11.27 26.90
CA ASP A 23 -23.38 -10.03 26.43
C ASP A 23 -23.93 -9.55 25.08
N ARG A 24 -24.66 -10.40 24.36
CA ARG A 24 -25.19 -10.09 23.01
C ARG A 24 -26.58 -9.48 23.07
N ARG A 25 -26.84 -8.57 22.13
CA ARG A 25 -28.18 -8.12 21.78
C ARG A 25 -28.70 -8.93 20.58
N ILE A 26 -29.93 -9.38 20.65
CA ILE A 26 -30.59 -10.20 19.63
C ILE A 26 -31.95 -9.59 19.33
N THR A 27 -32.42 -9.69 18.11
CA THR A 27 -33.77 -9.30 17.71
C THR A 27 -34.65 -10.55 17.70
N LEU A 28 -35.66 -10.58 18.60
CA LEU A 28 -36.71 -11.61 18.59
C LEU A 28 -37.93 -11.15 17.81
N ILE A 29 -38.53 -12.06 17.07
CA ILE A 29 -39.74 -11.83 16.29
C ILE A 29 -40.67 -13.02 16.52
N ARG A 30 -41.86 -12.75 17.05
CA ARG A 30 -42.92 -13.75 17.15
C ARG A 30 -43.86 -13.63 15.97
N THR A 31 -44.05 -14.73 15.24
CA THR A 31 -45.10 -14.88 14.23
C THR A 31 -46.23 -15.75 14.77
N ASP A 32 -47.24 -15.98 13.97
CA ASP A 32 -48.34 -16.91 14.28
C ASP A 32 -47.89 -18.38 14.35
N ARG A 33 -46.70 -18.71 13.80
CA ARG A 33 -46.16 -20.07 13.74
C ARG A 33 -45.10 -20.31 14.79
N GLU A 34 -44.10 -19.41 14.90
CA GLU A 34 -42.91 -19.61 15.72
C GLU A 34 -42.26 -18.30 16.18
N VAL A 35 -41.23 -18.42 16.98
CA VAL A 35 -40.37 -17.29 17.41
C VAL A 35 -39.04 -17.42 16.73
N PHE A 36 -38.62 -16.35 16.05
CA PHE A 36 -37.32 -16.26 15.38
C PHE A 36 -36.37 -15.36 16.17
N ALA A 37 -35.08 -15.69 16.13
CA ALA A 37 -34.03 -14.88 16.72
C ALA A 37 -32.97 -14.56 15.67
N LEU A 38 -32.74 -13.27 15.42
CA LEU A 38 -31.76 -12.79 14.45
C LEU A 38 -30.73 -11.90 15.15
N GLU A 39 -29.59 -11.70 14.52
CA GLU A 39 -28.63 -10.68 14.94
C GLU A 39 -29.33 -9.33 15.11
N HIS A 40 -28.93 -8.58 16.14
CA HIS A 40 -29.56 -7.30 16.45
C HIS A 40 -29.26 -6.22 15.42
N SER A 41 -28.04 -6.21 14.89
CA SER A 41 -27.55 -5.15 14.01
C SER A 41 -27.66 -5.54 12.53
N CYS A 42 -28.22 -4.64 11.74
CA CYS A 42 -28.23 -4.79 10.28
C CYS A 42 -26.77 -4.80 9.76
N PRO A 43 -26.39 -5.76 8.91
CA PRO A 43 -25.03 -5.82 8.40
C PRO A 43 -24.64 -4.64 7.51
N HIS A 44 -25.58 -3.86 7.00
CA HIS A 44 -25.29 -2.67 6.20
C HIS A 44 -24.53 -1.59 7.01
N GLU A 45 -25.19 -0.99 8.03
CA GLU A 45 -24.61 0.10 8.83
C GLU A 45 -24.83 -0.07 10.34
N GLY A 46 -25.14 -1.27 10.80
CA GLY A 46 -25.27 -1.57 12.23
C GLY A 46 -26.57 -1.10 12.89
N TYR A 47 -27.54 -0.58 12.14
CA TYR A 47 -28.82 -0.16 12.71
C TYR A 47 -29.60 -1.34 13.29
N ALA A 48 -30.34 -1.07 14.38
CA ALA A 48 -31.08 -2.09 15.08
C ALA A 48 -32.22 -2.66 14.21
N LEU A 49 -32.16 -3.96 13.90
CA LEU A 49 -33.20 -4.67 13.14
C LEU A 49 -34.54 -4.70 13.86
N ALA A 50 -34.54 -4.52 15.19
CA ALA A 50 -35.77 -4.37 15.99
C ALA A 50 -36.60 -3.10 15.69
N GLN A 51 -36.07 -2.15 14.91
CA GLN A 51 -36.79 -0.99 14.40
C GLN A 51 -37.50 -1.27 13.07
N GLY A 52 -37.24 -2.44 12.49
CA GLY A 52 -37.79 -2.84 11.20
C GLY A 52 -39.24 -3.31 11.25
N GLU A 53 -39.77 -3.65 10.07
CA GLU A 53 -41.13 -4.17 9.88
C GLU A 53 -41.07 -5.62 9.39
N VAL A 54 -41.99 -6.45 9.86
CA VAL A 54 -42.09 -7.86 9.45
C VAL A 54 -43.37 -8.06 8.62
N ARG A 55 -43.22 -8.63 7.43
CA ARG A 55 -44.32 -9.09 6.57
C ARG A 55 -43.92 -10.41 5.89
N ASP A 56 -44.81 -11.38 5.86
CA ASP A 56 -44.66 -12.64 5.14
C ASP A 56 -43.33 -13.34 5.46
N ASP A 57 -42.99 -13.44 6.76
CA ASP A 57 -41.75 -14.01 7.28
C ASP A 57 -40.45 -13.32 6.75
N VAL A 58 -40.57 -12.05 6.34
CA VAL A 58 -39.45 -11.20 5.91
C VAL A 58 -39.36 -9.98 6.84
N LEU A 59 -38.17 -9.80 7.44
CA LEU A 59 -37.81 -8.61 8.19
C LEU A 59 -37.21 -7.56 7.25
N THR A 60 -37.80 -6.37 7.22
CA THR A 60 -37.28 -5.22 6.47
C THR A 60 -36.63 -4.22 7.42
N CYS A 61 -35.35 -3.93 7.21
CA CYS A 61 -34.63 -2.90 7.97
C CYS A 61 -35.24 -1.52 7.69
N ALA A 62 -35.50 -0.73 8.75
CA ALA A 62 -36.17 0.56 8.65
C ALA A 62 -35.38 1.64 7.91
N TRP A 63 -34.03 1.50 7.82
CA TRP A 63 -33.16 2.57 7.33
C TRP A 63 -32.89 2.50 5.82
N HIS A 64 -32.45 1.34 5.30
CA HIS A 64 -32.06 1.23 3.89
C HIS A 64 -32.81 0.11 3.16
N ASN A 65 -33.92 -0.35 3.77
CA ASN A 65 -34.84 -1.31 3.16
C ASN A 65 -34.25 -2.70 2.89
N TRP A 66 -33.12 -3.04 3.52
CA TRP A 66 -32.57 -4.40 3.42
C TRP A 66 -33.56 -5.41 4.00
N LYS A 67 -33.69 -6.54 3.33
CA LYS A 67 -34.72 -7.55 3.62
C LYS A 67 -34.08 -8.89 3.93
N PHE A 68 -34.52 -9.49 5.03
CA PHE A 68 -33.99 -10.74 5.53
C PHE A 68 -35.13 -11.73 5.79
N ARG A 69 -34.95 -12.97 5.35
CA ARG A 69 -35.85 -14.06 5.75
C ARG A 69 -35.66 -14.36 7.24
N LEU A 70 -36.76 -14.68 7.92
CA LEU A 70 -36.69 -14.94 9.36
C LEU A 70 -36.08 -16.31 9.69
N ASP A 71 -36.29 -17.32 8.84
CA ASP A 71 -35.90 -18.71 9.07
C ASP A 71 -34.39 -18.94 9.00
N ASP A 72 -33.72 -18.37 8.02
CA ASP A 72 -32.29 -18.61 7.77
C ASP A 72 -31.45 -17.31 7.74
N GLY A 73 -32.07 -16.14 7.85
CA GLY A 73 -31.39 -14.85 7.81
C GLY A 73 -30.92 -14.41 6.44
N ARG A 74 -31.29 -15.16 5.37
CA ARG A 74 -30.87 -14.87 4.01
C ARG A 74 -31.31 -13.48 3.58
N CYS A 75 -30.38 -12.71 3.03
CA CYS A 75 -30.65 -11.42 2.45
C CYS A 75 -31.39 -11.57 1.12
N LEU A 76 -32.59 -10.97 1.02
CA LEU A 76 -33.39 -10.96 -0.20
C LEU A 76 -33.21 -9.67 -1.00
N PHE A 77 -32.83 -8.59 -0.31
CA PHE A 77 -32.50 -7.32 -0.89
C PHE A 77 -31.44 -6.66 -0.02
N GLY A 78 -30.23 -6.55 -0.52
CA GLY A 78 -29.00 -6.16 0.14
C GLY A 78 -27.86 -7.11 -0.25
N ASP A 79 -26.71 -7.01 0.40
CA ASP A 79 -25.49 -7.68 -0.02
C ASP A 79 -25.01 -8.78 0.94
N GLU A 80 -25.53 -8.86 2.18
CA GLU A 80 -25.03 -9.77 3.20
C GLU A 80 -26.18 -10.35 4.06
N ASP A 81 -26.11 -11.66 4.34
CA ASP A 81 -27.04 -12.36 5.21
C ASP A 81 -26.87 -11.91 6.68
N VAL A 82 -27.98 -12.00 7.44
CA VAL A 82 -27.96 -11.77 8.88
C VAL A 82 -27.94 -13.10 9.62
N ARG A 83 -27.18 -13.19 10.70
CA ARG A 83 -27.11 -14.41 11.51
C ARG A 83 -28.45 -14.68 12.19
N THR A 84 -28.88 -15.96 12.18
CA THR A 84 -29.98 -16.48 12.99
C THR A 84 -29.46 -17.30 14.18
N TYR A 85 -30.30 -17.44 15.20
CA TYR A 85 -30.00 -18.21 16.42
C TYR A 85 -31.12 -19.23 16.63
N PRO A 86 -30.79 -20.50 16.99
CA PRO A 86 -31.81 -21.47 17.36
C PRO A 86 -32.62 -21.00 18.57
N VAL A 87 -33.93 -21.20 18.51
CA VAL A 87 -34.89 -20.85 19.55
C VAL A 87 -35.58 -22.09 20.05
N SER A 88 -35.70 -22.25 21.37
CA SER A 88 -36.55 -23.21 22.04
C SER A 88 -37.57 -22.52 22.93
N ILE A 89 -38.76 -23.10 23.06
CA ILE A 89 -39.81 -22.60 23.94
C ILE A 89 -40.16 -23.68 24.94
N GLU A 90 -39.92 -23.38 26.22
CA GLU A 90 -40.26 -24.28 27.30
C GLU A 90 -41.79 -24.37 27.53
N PRO A 91 -42.29 -25.46 28.17
CA PRO A 91 -43.73 -25.58 28.48
C PRO A 91 -44.27 -24.43 29.35
N THR A 92 -43.41 -23.71 30.02
CA THR A 92 -43.72 -22.51 30.83
C THR A 92 -43.91 -21.25 30.02
N GLY A 93 -43.70 -21.33 28.69
CA GLY A 93 -43.70 -20.17 27.81
C GLY A 93 -42.37 -19.39 27.79
N GLU A 94 -41.35 -19.89 28.48
CA GLU A 94 -40.02 -19.27 28.51
C GLU A 94 -39.35 -19.48 27.12
N VAL A 95 -38.92 -18.39 26.50
CA VAL A 95 -38.17 -18.38 25.22
C VAL A 95 -36.68 -18.42 25.53
N ARG A 96 -36.01 -19.44 25.01
CA ARG A 96 -34.56 -19.60 25.13
C ARG A 96 -33.90 -19.48 23.75
N VAL A 97 -32.73 -18.85 23.74
CA VAL A 97 -31.92 -18.71 22.52
C VAL A 97 -30.59 -19.40 22.73
N GLU A 98 -30.19 -20.23 21.77
CA GLU A 98 -28.88 -20.83 21.77
C GLU A 98 -27.85 -19.85 21.21
N VAL A 99 -26.98 -19.33 22.11
CA VAL A 99 -25.87 -18.44 21.74
C VAL A 99 -24.59 -19.25 21.77
N THR A 100 -24.25 -19.83 20.62
CA THR A 100 -23.01 -20.58 20.43
C THR A 100 -22.32 -20.02 19.20
N ASP A 101 -21.02 -19.68 19.33
CA ASP A 101 -20.27 -19.26 18.14
C ASP A 101 -20.14 -20.45 17.18
N PRO A 102 -20.26 -20.20 15.87
CA PRO A 102 -20.06 -21.24 14.86
C PRO A 102 -18.69 -21.87 15.00
N ASP A 103 -18.59 -23.16 14.68
CA ASP A 103 -17.29 -23.84 14.61
C ASP A 103 -16.39 -23.13 13.60
N PRO A 104 -15.22 -22.62 14.01
CA PRO A 104 -14.29 -21.94 13.12
C PRO A 104 -13.90 -22.77 11.90
N ALA A 105 -13.87 -24.10 12.00
CA ALA A 105 -13.56 -24.99 10.90
C ALA A 105 -14.63 -24.97 9.79
N VAL A 106 -15.91 -24.76 10.18
CA VAL A 106 -17.05 -24.66 9.26
C VAL A 106 -17.20 -23.22 8.75
N GLU A 107 -17.04 -22.25 9.62
CA GLU A 107 -17.29 -20.84 9.33
C GLU A 107 -16.21 -20.21 8.44
N ARG A 108 -14.93 -20.54 8.68
CA ARG A 108 -13.81 -19.97 7.93
C ARG A 108 -13.92 -20.13 6.41
N PRO A 109 -14.22 -21.32 5.84
CA PRO A 109 -14.39 -21.47 4.39
C PRO A 109 -15.55 -20.64 3.81
N ARG A 110 -16.63 -20.49 4.60
CA ARG A 110 -17.78 -19.64 4.22
C ARG A 110 -17.38 -18.17 4.17
N LEU A 111 -16.72 -17.67 5.23
CA LEU A 111 -16.26 -16.30 5.31
C LEU A 111 -15.20 -15.96 4.25
N LEU A 112 -14.31 -16.88 3.91
CA LEU A 112 -13.34 -16.68 2.82
C LEU A 112 -14.02 -16.53 1.46
N ARG A 113 -15.07 -17.32 1.18
CA ARG A 113 -15.86 -17.12 -0.05
C ARG A 113 -16.55 -15.77 -0.05
N SER A 114 -17.20 -15.41 1.06
CA SER A 114 -17.85 -14.11 1.25
C SER A 114 -16.87 -12.95 1.07
N LEU A 115 -15.66 -13.06 1.62
CA LEU A 115 -14.60 -12.07 1.46
C LEU A 115 -14.16 -11.92 -0.01
N ARG A 116 -13.98 -13.04 -0.74
CA ARG A 116 -13.63 -13.01 -2.16
C ARG A 116 -14.70 -12.30 -2.99
N GLU A 117 -15.96 -12.63 -2.80
CA GLU A 117 -17.09 -11.98 -3.46
C GLU A 117 -17.14 -10.48 -3.11
N ALA A 118 -16.86 -10.12 -1.85
CA ALA A 118 -16.82 -8.74 -1.41
C ALA A 118 -15.67 -7.95 -2.05
N VAL A 119 -14.50 -8.58 -2.25
CA VAL A 119 -13.36 -8.00 -2.96
C VAL A 119 -13.68 -7.82 -4.45
N GLU A 120 -14.27 -8.82 -5.10
CA GLU A 120 -14.66 -8.76 -6.51
C GLU A 120 -15.65 -7.63 -6.80
N ASP A 121 -16.60 -7.40 -5.89
CA ASP A 121 -17.66 -6.41 -6.03
C ASP A 121 -17.35 -5.07 -5.33
N PHE A 122 -16.16 -4.92 -4.74
CA PHE A 122 -15.76 -3.73 -3.99
C PHE A 122 -16.74 -3.36 -2.86
N ARG A 123 -17.20 -4.37 -2.08
CA ARG A 123 -18.13 -4.17 -0.97
C ARG A 123 -17.39 -3.89 0.34
N VAL A 124 -16.94 -2.64 0.55
CA VAL A 124 -16.05 -2.22 1.67
C VAL A 124 -16.55 -2.64 3.04
N GLY A 125 -17.85 -2.45 3.32
CA GLY A 125 -18.43 -2.83 4.61
C GLY A 125 -18.37 -4.33 4.87
N GLN A 126 -18.60 -5.17 3.87
CA GLN A 126 -18.49 -6.62 3.97
C GLN A 126 -17.02 -7.06 4.10
N ILE A 127 -16.10 -6.46 3.31
CA ILE A 127 -14.65 -6.68 3.45
C ILE A 127 -14.23 -6.46 4.91
N ALA A 128 -14.61 -5.33 5.51
CA ALA A 128 -14.25 -5.01 6.88
C ALA A 128 -14.81 -6.03 7.90
N ARG A 129 -16.09 -6.41 7.79
CA ARG A 129 -16.73 -7.37 8.70
C ARG A 129 -16.14 -8.77 8.57
N ASP A 130 -15.94 -9.26 7.36
CA ASP A 130 -15.39 -10.58 7.13
C ASP A 130 -13.92 -10.66 7.55
N THR A 131 -13.16 -9.58 7.35
CA THR A 131 -11.80 -9.45 7.88
C THR A 131 -11.77 -9.60 9.39
N VAL A 132 -12.60 -8.87 10.13
CA VAL A 132 -12.67 -8.97 11.60
C VAL A 132 -13.08 -10.38 12.04
N ARG A 133 -14.10 -10.97 11.41
CA ARG A 133 -14.56 -12.33 11.72
C ARG A 133 -13.46 -13.36 11.49
N LEU A 134 -12.77 -13.29 10.36
CA LEU A 134 -11.68 -14.20 10.00
C LEU A 134 -10.47 -14.05 10.93
N LEU A 135 -10.07 -12.83 11.27
CA LEU A 135 -8.99 -12.59 12.24
C LEU A 135 -9.34 -13.11 13.64
N ARG A 136 -10.57 -12.93 14.10
CA ARG A 136 -11.06 -13.52 15.36
C ARG A 136 -11.13 -15.03 15.32
N ALA A 137 -11.31 -15.62 14.11
CA ALA A 137 -11.18 -17.06 13.87
C ALA A 137 -9.71 -17.48 13.63
N SER A 138 -8.73 -16.66 14.02
CA SER A 138 -7.29 -16.92 13.94
C SER A 138 -6.78 -17.13 12.50
N ALA A 139 -7.37 -16.46 11.52
CA ALA A 139 -6.79 -16.40 10.18
C ALA A 139 -5.50 -15.56 10.19
N ASP A 140 -4.53 -15.93 9.35
CA ASP A 140 -3.31 -15.15 9.17
C ASP A 140 -3.61 -13.89 8.33
N PRO A 141 -3.19 -12.68 8.77
CA PRO A 141 -3.40 -11.44 8.03
C PRO A 141 -2.90 -11.48 6.58
N GLY A 142 -1.71 -12.07 6.38
CA GLY A 142 -1.10 -12.19 5.05
C GLY A 142 -1.92 -13.10 4.13
N GLU A 143 -2.51 -14.18 4.67
CA GLU A 143 -3.40 -15.07 3.90
C GLU A 143 -4.69 -14.35 3.47
N LEU A 144 -5.23 -13.47 4.30
CA LEU A 144 -6.39 -12.67 3.91
C LEU A 144 -6.05 -11.67 2.81
N ILE A 145 -4.91 -10.99 2.93
CA ILE A 145 -4.45 -10.06 1.88
C ILE A 145 -4.14 -10.80 0.58
N TRP A 146 -3.64 -12.04 0.68
CA TRP A 146 -3.41 -12.87 -0.49
C TRP A 146 -4.68 -13.09 -1.33
N GLU A 147 -5.84 -13.18 -0.74
CA GLU A 147 -7.11 -13.33 -1.49
C GLU A 147 -7.31 -12.16 -2.47
N ALA A 148 -7.01 -10.92 -2.05
CA ALA A 148 -7.08 -9.78 -2.95
C ALA A 148 -5.92 -9.72 -3.94
N VAL A 149 -4.69 -10.09 -3.55
CA VAL A 149 -3.55 -10.15 -4.48
C VAL A 149 -3.79 -11.17 -5.58
N ALA A 150 -4.28 -12.36 -5.23
CA ALA A 150 -4.62 -13.41 -6.20
C ALA A 150 -5.76 -12.99 -7.15
N PHE A 151 -6.70 -12.17 -6.67
CA PHE A 151 -7.73 -11.56 -7.50
C PHE A 151 -7.15 -10.44 -8.38
N GLY A 152 -6.39 -9.50 -7.82
CA GLY A 152 -5.98 -8.25 -8.46
C GLY A 152 -4.80 -8.43 -9.42
N ALA A 153 -3.78 -9.20 -9.09
CA ALA A 153 -2.58 -9.33 -9.92
C ALA A 153 -2.88 -9.76 -11.37
N PRO A 154 -3.76 -10.74 -11.62
CA PRO A 154 -4.15 -11.09 -13.00
C PRO A 154 -4.96 -10.01 -13.72
N ARG A 155 -5.56 -9.07 -13.00
CA ARG A 155 -6.45 -8.02 -13.55
C ARG A 155 -5.75 -6.68 -13.74
N ALA A 156 -4.58 -6.50 -13.15
CA ALA A 156 -3.78 -5.29 -13.29
C ALA A 156 -3.32 -5.12 -14.75
N GLU A 157 -3.87 -4.12 -15.44
CA GLU A 157 -3.73 -3.91 -16.88
C GLU A 157 -2.26 -3.78 -17.31
N PHE A 158 -1.49 -3.00 -16.57
CA PHE A 158 -0.07 -2.76 -16.80
C PHE A 158 0.84 -3.45 -15.78
N GLY A 159 0.35 -4.53 -15.16
CA GLY A 159 1.05 -5.23 -14.11
C GLY A 159 0.89 -4.57 -12.74
N TRP A 160 1.82 -4.85 -11.82
CA TRP A 160 1.76 -4.36 -10.46
C TRP A 160 1.62 -2.84 -10.38
N GLY A 161 0.74 -2.39 -9.46
CA GLY A 161 0.49 -1.00 -9.15
C GLY A 161 0.65 -0.69 -7.67
N HIS A 162 0.29 0.54 -7.30
CA HIS A 162 0.40 1.03 -5.93
C HIS A 162 -0.39 0.19 -4.92
N ALA A 163 -1.60 -0.25 -5.28
CA ALA A 163 -2.47 -1.02 -4.39
C ALA A 163 -1.84 -2.35 -3.98
N ILE A 164 -1.32 -3.13 -4.94
CA ILE A 164 -0.67 -4.41 -4.65
C ILE A 164 0.64 -4.19 -3.87
N ALA A 165 1.43 -3.18 -4.25
CA ALA A 165 2.67 -2.88 -3.55
C ALA A 165 2.44 -2.44 -2.09
N SER A 166 1.46 -1.57 -1.81
CA SER A 166 1.13 -1.14 -0.45
C SER A 166 0.50 -2.24 0.40
N ALA A 167 -0.19 -3.21 -0.23
CA ALA A 167 -0.73 -4.37 0.47
C ALA A 167 0.36 -5.19 1.17
N VAL A 168 1.56 -5.26 0.60
CA VAL A 168 2.71 -5.93 1.24
C VAL A 168 3.16 -5.17 2.50
N ASP A 169 3.15 -3.85 2.47
CA ASP A 169 3.43 -3.02 3.64
C ASP A 169 2.34 -3.16 4.70
N CYS A 170 1.08 -3.30 4.30
CA CYS A 170 -0.04 -3.59 5.22
C CYS A 170 0.13 -4.94 5.92
N ILE A 171 0.66 -5.99 5.25
CA ILE A 171 1.03 -7.26 5.92
C ILE A 171 2.05 -6.98 7.02
N ALA A 172 3.11 -6.24 6.71
CA ALA A 172 4.17 -5.94 7.68
C ALA A 172 3.67 -5.10 8.88
N ILE A 173 2.71 -4.21 8.66
CA ILE A 173 2.04 -3.48 9.76
C ILE A 173 1.19 -4.44 10.58
N ALA A 174 0.36 -5.27 9.95
CA ALA A 174 -0.51 -6.22 10.64
C ALA A 174 0.27 -7.24 11.46
N ASP A 175 1.42 -7.71 10.97
CA ASP A 175 2.30 -8.63 11.71
C ASP A 175 2.83 -8.01 13.03
N GLY A 176 2.99 -6.69 13.08
CA GLY A 176 3.40 -5.95 14.28
C GLY A 176 2.27 -5.60 15.26
N LEU A 177 1.01 -5.87 14.91
CA LEU A 177 -0.17 -5.54 15.70
C LEU A 177 -0.79 -6.77 16.34
N THR A 178 -1.74 -6.55 17.25
CA THR A 178 -2.44 -7.62 17.97
C THR A 178 -3.95 -7.51 17.84
N ALA A 179 -4.64 -8.65 18.00
CA ALA A 179 -6.10 -8.73 18.05
C ALA A 179 -6.79 -7.96 16.91
N ASP A 180 -7.81 -7.17 17.26
CA ASP A 180 -8.65 -6.44 16.29
C ASP A 180 -7.90 -5.29 15.59
N ASP A 181 -6.77 -4.80 16.15
CA ASP A 181 -5.95 -3.75 15.51
C ASP A 181 -5.40 -4.19 14.15
N ARG A 182 -5.25 -5.51 13.93
CA ARG A 182 -4.84 -6.08 12.63
C ARG A 182 -5.87 -5.87 11.53
N ALA A 183 -7.13 -5.64 11.88
CA ALA A 183 -8.21 -5.56 10.91
C ALA A 183 -8.05 -4.36 9.97
N LEU A 184 -7.59 -3.23 10.48
CA LEU A 184 -7.47 -2.01 9.68
C LEU A 184 -6.45 -2.13 8.54
N PRO A 185 -5.18 -2.52 8.76
CA PRO A 185 -4.25 -2.69 7.64
C PRO A 185 -4.69 -3.79 6.67
N VAL A 186 -5.30 -4.87 7.14
CA VAL A 186 -5.82 -5.92 6.26
C VAL A 186 -6.95 -5.39 5.38
N ALA A 187 -7.95 -4.73 5.97
CA ALA A 187 -9.06 -4.15 5.22
C ALA A 187 -8.59 -3.07 4.23
N GLN A 188 -7.61 -2.24 4.61
CA GLN A 188 -7.00 -1.23 3.74
C GLN A 188 -6.38 -1.86 2.49
N ALA A 189 -5.62 -2.94 2.65
CA ALA A 189 -5.01 -3.66 1.54
C ALA A 189 -6.06 -4.28 0.61
N LEU A 190 -7.04 -4.98 1.18
CA LEU A 190 -8.13 -5.62 0.45
C LEU A 190 -8.94 -4.60 -0.36
N THR A 191 -9.32 -3.50 0.30
CA THR A 191 -10.13 -2.44 -0.31
C THR A 191 -9.38 -1.73 -1.43
N GLY A 192 -8.10 -1.39 -1.23
CA GLY A 192 -7.29 -0.70 -2.24
C GLY A 192 -7.12 -1.54 -3.52
N ILE A 193 -6.90 -2.85 -3.40
CA ILE A 193 -6.82 -3.74 -4.57
C ILE A 193 -8.19 -3.89 -5.23
N ALA A 194 -9.25 -4.08 -4.44
CA ALA A 194 -10.61 -4.20 -4.95
C ALA A 194 -11.03 -2.96 -5.75
N GLU A 195 -10.73 -1.75 -5.25
CA GLU A 195 -11.06 -0.49 -5.91
C GLU A 195 -10.35 -0.33 -7.26
N THR A 196 -9.06 -0.67 -7.32
CA THR A 196 -8.26 -0.48 -8.54
C THR A 196 -8.56 -1.49 -9.63
N GLU A 197 -9.00 -2.70 -9.27
CA GLU A 197 -9.17 -3.80 -10.21
C GLU A 197 -10.65 -4.18 -10.43
N ILE A 198 -11.58 -3.42 -9.87
CA ILE A 198 -13.02 -3.64 -10.04
C ILE A 198 -13.42 -3.67 -11.53
N ARG A 199 -14.24 -4.67 -11.88
CA ARG A 199 -14.79 -4.86 -13.24
C ARG A 199 -13.75 -5.10 -14.33
N ARG A 200 -12.48 -5.31 -14.01
CA ARG A 200 -11.47 -5.69 -14.99
C ARG A 200 -11.44 -7.21 -15.15
N PRO A 201 -11.47 -7.72 -16.38
CA PRO A 201 -11.27 -9.16 -16.61
C PRO A 201 -9.81 -9.53 -16.34
N PRO A 202 -9.53 -10.78 -15.96
CA PRO A 202 -8.15 -11.26 -15.92
C PRO A 202 -7.48 -11.12 -17.29
N ARG A 203 -6.24 -10.65 -17.30
CA ARG A 203 -5.43 -10.56 -18.51
C ARG A 203 -5.00 -11.98 -18.94
N PRO A 204 -5.12 -12.32 -20.23
CA PRO A 204 -4.55 -13.55 -20.74
C PRO A 204 -3.04 -13.56 -20.52
N GLN A 205 -2.51 -14.66 -20.03
CA GLN A 205 -1.07 -14.86 -19.92
C GLN A 205 -0.56 -15.65 -21.13
N PRO A 206 0.64 -15.31 -21.66
CA PRO A 206 1.27 -16.15 -22.67
C PRO A 206 1.57 -17.55 -22.10
N PRO A 207 1.54 -18.60 -22.93
CA PRO A 207 1.98 -19.92 -22.48
C PRO A 207 3.47 -19.87 -22.05
N PRO A 208 3.91 -20.76 -21.17
CA PRO A 208 5.34 -20.95 -20.92
C PRO A 208 6.08 -21.23 -22.25
N ALA A 209 7.34 -20.85 -22.32
CA ALA A 209 8.22 -21.19 -23.45
C ALA A 209 8.47 -22.73 -23.48
N ASP A 210 8.71 -23.28 -24.65
CA ASP A 210 8.93 -24.73 -24.81
C ASP A 210 10.09 -25.27 -23.97
N HIS A 211 11.09 -24.46 -23.73
CA HIS A 211 12.27 -24.77 -22.89
C HIS A 211 12.91 -23.49 -22.35
N LEU A 212 13.60 -23.63 -21.23
CA LEU A 212 14.39 -22.54 -20.67
C LEU A 212 15.77 -22.52 -21.34
N PRO A 213 16.17 -21.42 -22.01
CA PRO A 213 17.51 -21.33 -22.61
C PRO A 213 18.61 -21.35 -21.54
N PRO A 214 19.84 -21.79 -21.86
CA PRO A 214 20.93 -21.84 -20.89
C PRO A 214 21.29 -20.49 -20.25
N ASP A 215 21.05 -19.40 -20.96
CA ASP A 215 21.28 -18.01 -20.56
C ASP A 215 19.96 -17.24 -20.35
N ALA A 216 18.98 -17.91 -19.76
CA ALA A 216 17.61 -17.43 -19.64
C ALA A 216 17.51 -16.04 -18.98
N GLY A 217 18.34 -15.72 -18.00
CA GLY A 217 18.37 -14.39 -17.38
C GLY A 217 18.80 -13.29 -18.37
N THR A 218 19.77 -13.59 -19.25
CA THR A 218 20.16 -12.69 -20.33
C THR A 218 19.04 -12.55 -21.37
N ALA A 219 18.38 -13.64 -21.71
CA ALA A 219 17.24 -13.63 -22.63
C ALA A 219 16.07 -12.82 -22.05
N PHE A 220 15.75 -12.98 -20.76
CA PHE A 220 14.75 -12.19 -20.07
C PHE A 220 15.06 -10.68 -20.12
N ARG A 221 16.29 -10.30 -19.76
CA ARG A 221 16.74 -8.91 -19.83
C ARG A 221 16.64 -8.33 -21.24
N ALA A 222 17.01 -9.11 -22.26
CA ALA A 222 16.91 -8.71 -23.67
C ALA A 222 15.44 -8.52 -24.11
N ALA A 223 14.53 -9.39 -23.68
CA ALA A 223 13.10 -9.28 -23.96
C ALA A 223 12.51 -8.02 -23.29
N VAL A 224 12.88 -7.73 -22.03
CA VAL A 224 12.48 -6.49 -21.35
C VAL A 224 13.00 -5.26 -22.09
N GLU A 225 14.28 -5.26 -22.52
CA GLU A 225 14.83 -4.11 -23.28
C GLU A 225 14.16 -3.93 -24.65
N ALA A 226 13.77 -5.02 -25.29
CA ALA A 226 13.05 -5.01 -26.57
C ALA A 226 11.56 -4.66 -26.44
N GLU A 227 11.04 -4.50 -25.20
CA GLU A 227 9.60 -4.31 -24.90
C GLU A 227 8.74 -5.52 -25.37
N ASP A 228 9.37 -6.71 -25.43
CA ASP A 228 8.70 -7.97 -25.73
C ASP A 228 8.15 -8.62 -24.46
N GLY A 229 6.97 -8.15 -24.04
CA GLY A 229 6.32 -8.59 -22.82
C GLY A 229 5.90 -10.08 -22.86
N GLU A 230 5.50 -10.59 -24.03
CA GLU A 230 5.11 -11.99 -24.19
C GLU A 230 6.29 -12.93 -23.93
N THR A 231 7.44 -12.67 -24.58
CA THR A 231 8.65 -13.46 -24.36
C THR A 231 9.16 -13.33 -22.91
N ALA A 232 9.19 -12.12 -22.36
CA ALA A 232 9.65 -11.89 -20.99
C ALA A 232 8.77 -12.66 -19.96
N GLU A 233 7.45 -12.60 -20.10
CA GLU A 233 6.51 -13.29 -19.21
C GLU A 233 6.58 -14.81 -19.38
N ALA A 234 6.66 -15.32 -20.62
CA ALA A 234 6.83 -16.74 -20.91
C ALA A 234 8.09 -17.31 -20.27
N LEU A 235 9.23 -16.59 -20.36
CA LEU A 235 10.48 -17.00 -19.72
C LEU A 235 10.37 -17.09 -18.20
N VAL A 236 9.73 -16.10 -17.54
CA VAL A 236 9.52 -16.13 -16.08
C VAL A 236 8.65 -17.32 -15.68
N ARG A 237 7.56 -17.58 -16.42
CA ARG A 237 6.70 -18.74 -16.16
C ARG A 237 7.46 -20.05 -16.30
N THR A 238 8.20 -20.21 -17.40
CA THR A 238 9.04 -21.40 -17.63
C THR A 238 10.08 -21.59 -16.54
N ALA A 239 10.71 -20.49 -16.09
CA ALA A 239 11.70 -20.52 -15.01
C ALA A 239 11.09 -21.03 -13.69
N ILE A 240 9.88 -20.56 -13.35
CA ILE A 240 9.14 -21.00 -12.16
C ILE A 240 8.77 -22.48 -12.29
N GLU A 241 8.22 -22.91 -13.43
CA GLU A 241 7.84 -24.31 -13.69
C GLU A 241 9.05 -25.25 -13.69
N ALA A 242 10.22 -24.77 -14.13
CA ALA A 242 11.48 -25.48 -14.06
C ALA A 242 12.11 -25.50 -12.64
N GLY A 243 11.49 -24.83 -11.67
CA GLY A 243 11.94 -24.80 -10.28
C GLY A 243 13.19 -23.95 -10.05
N LEU A 244 13.37 -22.86 -10.80
CA LEU A 244 14.48 -21.94 -10.53
C LEU A 244 14.39 -21.38 -9.11
N GLU A 245 15.54 -21.35 -8.45
CA GLU A 245 15.67 -20.86 -7.09
C GLU A 245 15.37 -19.34 -6.99
N ARG A 246 14.89 -18.91 -5.81
CA ARG A 246 14.60 -17.52 -5.46
C ARG A 246 15.69 -16.54 -5.92
N ASP A 247 16.95 -16.86 -5.60
CA ASP A 247 18.07 -15.97 -5.85
C ASP A 247 18.40 -15.80 -7.34
N GLU A 248 18.11 -16.83 -8.15
CA GLU A 248 18.25 -16.73 -9.60
C GLU A 248 17.16 -15.82 -10.19
N LEU A 249 15.91 -16.03 -9.83
CA LEU A 249 14.79 -15.16 -10.24
C LEU A 249 15.03 -13.71 -9.80
N ARG A 250 15.52 -13.50 -8.57
CA ARG A 250 15.88 -12.16 -8.08
C ARG A 250 16.93 -11.50 -8.98
N ARG A 251 17.99 -12.23 -9.33
CA ARG A 251 19.03 -11.69 -10.24
C ARG A 251 18.42 -11.20 -11.55
N TRP A 252 17.49 -11.96 -12.13
CA TRP A 252 16.84 -11.54 -13.37
C TRP A 252 16.14 -10.19 -13.22
N PHE A 253 15.28 -10.06 -12.21
CA PHE A 253 14.51 -8.84 -12.00
C PHE A 253 15.38 -7.66 -11.59
N VAL A 254 16.28 -7.83 -10.63
CA VAL A 254 17.17 -6.75 -10.15
C VAL A 254 18.05 -6.24 -11.28
N THR A 255 18.66 -7.15 -12.07
CA THR A 255 19.50 -6.76 -13.22
C THR A 255 18.67 -6.00 -14.27
N ALA A 256 17.50 -6.48 -14.65
CA ALA A 256 16.64 -5.80 -15.62
C ALA A 256 16.17 -4.42 -15.13
N VAL A 257 15.80 -4.30 -13.84
CA VAL A 257 15.42 -3.01 -13.23
C VAL A 257 16.59 -2.03 -13.20
N SER A 258 17.83 -2.52 -13.02
CA SER A 258 19.01 -1.65 -12.91
C SER A 258 19.39 -0.93 -14.20
N ASP A 259 18.96 -1.43 -15.37
CA ASP A 259 19.37 -0.90 -16.67
C ASP A 259 18.88 0.52 -16.93
N HIS A 260 17.74 0.86 -16.37
CA HIS A 260 17.07 2.15 -16.55
C HIS A 260 16.63 2.76 -15.24
N HIS A 261 16.46 4.09 -15.23
CA HIS A 261 15.62 4.75 -14.23
C HIS A 261 14.16 4.61 -14.68
N LEU A 262 13.41 3.76 -13.96
CA LEU A 262 12.08 3.32 -14.39
C LEU A 262 10.98 3.97 -13.53
N SER A 263 10.18 4.84 -14.15
CA SER A 263 8.96 5.42 -13.58
C SER A 263 9.16 5.94 -12.15
N TYR A 264 10.05 6.89 -11.93
CA TYR A 264 10.38 7.43 -10.58
C TYR A 264 10.84 6.35 -9.57
N GLY A 265 11.44 5.26 -10.05
CA GLY A 265 11.91 4.16 -9.20
C GLY A 265 10.84 3.14 -8.81
N HIS A 266 9.61 3.23 -9.35
CA HIS A 266 8.52 2.28 -9.03
C HIS A 266 8.92 0.83 -9.22
N LEU A 267 9.69 0.51 -10.27
CA LEU A 267 10.02 -0.90 -10.55
C LEU A 267 10.97 -1.52 -9.53
N ALA A 268 11.88 -0.72 -8.95
CA ALA A 268 12.66 -1.18 -7.80
C ALA A 268 11.76 -1.47 -6.60
N ILE A 269 10.79 -0.57 -6.32
CA ILE A 269 9.83 -0.72 -5.23
C ILE A 269 8.96 -1.96 -5.44
N TYR A 270 8.37 -2.14 -6.63
CA TYR A 270 7.49 -3.29 -6.91
C TYR A 270 8.25 -4.61 -6.87
N THR A 271 9.50 -4.63 -7.36
CA THR A 271 10.36 -5.82 -7.27
C THR A 271 10.63 -6.17 -5.81
N GLN A 272 11.07 -5.23 -4.98
CA GLN A 272 11.24 -5.45 -3.53
C GLN A 272 9.96 -6.03 -2.91
N LYS A 273 8.79 -5.43 -3.18
CA LYS A 273 7.52 -5.86 -2.59
C LYS A 273 7.10 -7.25 -3.08
N ALA A 274 7.31 -7.57 -4.36
CA ALA A 274 7.00 -8.89 -4.89
C ALA A 274 7.82 -10.00 -4.21
N PHE A 275 9.12 -9.78 -4.03
CA PHE A 275 9.97 -10.73 -3.34
C PHE A 275 9.65 -10.80 -1.84
N ALA A 276 9.41 -9.68 -1.17
CA ALA A 276 8.98 -9.67 0.23
C ALA A 276 7.64 -10.40 0.45
N LEU A 277 6.70 -10.28 -0.49
CA LEU A 277 5.43 -11.01 -0.44
C LEU A 277 5.64 -12.52 -0.51
N LEU A 278 6.46 -12.96 -1.46
CA LEU A 278 6.77 -14.39 -1.63
C LEU A 278 7.57 -14.96 -0.45
N ASP A 279 8.52 -14.22 0.09
CA ASP A 279 9.27 -14.60 1.28
C ASP A 279 8.36 -14.74 2.51
N ARG A 280 7.31 -13.92 2.62
CA ARG A 280 6.34 -13.97 3.73
C ARG A 280 5.27 -15.06 3.58
N LEU A 281 4.78 -15.27 2.35
CA LEU A 281 3.61 -16.12 2.11
C LEU A 281 3.91 -17.47 1.46
N GLY A 282 5.10 -17.65 0.92
CA GLY A 282 5.52 -18.88 0.26
C GLY A 282 5.75 -18.74 -1.24
N TRP A 283 6.80 -19.42 -1.71
CA TRP A 283 7.27 -19.38 -3.10
C TRP A 283 6.42 -20.22 -4.07
N ASP A 284 5.52 -21.05 -3.56
CA ASP A 284 4.48 -21.73 -4.34
C ASP A 284 3.53 -20.74 -5.06
N ARG A 285 3.51 -19.49 -4.62
CA ARG A 285 2.73 -18.37 -5.19
C ARG A 285 3.47 -17.58 -6.28
N ALA A 286 4.72 -17.91 -6.55
CA ALA A 286 5.55 -17.20 -7.53
C ALA A 286 4.89 -17.11 -8.91
N GLY A 287 4.18 -18.17 -9.34
CA GLY A 287 3.45 -18.21 -10.61
C GLY A 287 2.31 -17.18 -10.74
N THR A 288 1.77 -16.70 -9.62
CA THR A 288 0.78 -15.60 -9.61
C THR A 288 1.45 -14.23 -9.45
N VAL A 289 2.61 -14.15 -8.80
CA VAL A 289 3.24 -12.87 -8.44
C VAL A 289 4.15 -12.37 -9.56
N LEU A 290 5.16 -13.15 -9.93
CA LEU A 290 6.24 -12.68 -10.79
C LEU A 290 5.85 -12.46 -12.25
N PRO A 291 5.05 -13.33 -12.91
CA PRO A 291 4.60 -13.06 -14.27
C PRO A 291 3.77 -11.77 -14.39
N HIS A 292 2.96 -11.47 -13.37
CA HIS A 292 2.15 -10.25 -13.36
C HIS A 292 2.94 -8.98 -13.00
N LEU A 293 4.19 -9.11 -12.53
CA LEU A 293 5.12 -7.98 -12.38
C LEU A 293 5.76 -7.59 -13.73
N VAL A 294 5.92 -8.53 -14.66
CA VAL A 294 6.61 -8.32 -15.94
C VAL A 294 6.01 -7.18 -16.78
N PRO A 295 4.68 -7.05 -16.94
CA PRO A 295 4.12 -5.93 -17.69
C PRO A 295 4.51 -4.56 -17.12
N ALA A 296 4.52 -4.41 -15.79
CA ALA A 296 4.96 -3.16 -15.16
C ALA A 296 6.42 -2.84 -15.51
N LEU A 297 7.29 -3.86 -15.58
CA LEU A 297 8.70 -3.69 -15.93
C LEU A 297 8.88 -3.34 -17.41
N VAL A 298 8.19 -4.03 -18.30
CA VAL A 298 8.32 -3.86 -19.77
C VAL A 298 7.79 -2.49 -20.21
N TRP A 299 6.64 -2.06 -19.66
CA TRP A 299 5.95 -0.83 -20.04
C TRP A 299 6.30 0.38 -19.17
N ALA A 300 7.29 0.27 -18.27
CA ALA A 300 7.73 1.38 -17.45
C ALA A 300 8.27 2.53 -18.30
N THR A 301 8.00 3.76 -17.85
CA THR A 301 8.67 4.94 -18.44
C THR A 301 10.18 4.84 -18.20
N ARG A 302 10.96 4.85 -19.25
CA ARG A 302 12.43 4.88 -19.22
C ARG A 302 12.90 6.32 -19.15
N GLU A 303 12.91 6.89 -17.94
CA GLU A 303 13.20 8.32 -17.74
C GLU A 303 14.61 8.71 -18.15
N ASP A 304 15.56 7.79 -18.00
CA ASP A 304 16.95 7.98 -18.42
C ASP A 304 17.09 8.24 -19.94
N LYS A 305 16.09 7.90 -20.76
CA LYS A 305 16.03 8.24 -22.20
C LYS A 305 15.52 9.66 -22.47
N LEU A 306 14.95 10.32 -21.46
CA LEU A 306 14.42 11.69 -21.62
C LEU A 306 15.54 12.73 -21.77
N PRO A 307 15.32 13.81 -22.54
CA PRO A 307 16.36 14.79 -22.87
C PRO A 307 17.02 15.41 -21.64
N TYR A 308 16.28 15.66 -20.58
CA TYR A 308 16.80 16.32 -19.38
C TYR A 308 17.77 15.44 -18.58
N MET A 309 17.70 14.09 -18.71
CA MET A 309 18.61 13.16 -18.05
C MET A 309 19.91 12.90 -18.82
N ARG A 310 20.02 13.26 -20.09
CA ARG A 310 21.17 12.95 -20.92
C ARG A 310 22.54 13.30 -20.32
N PRO A 311 22.73 14.48 -19.65
CA PRO A 311 24.02 14.79 -19.01
C PRO A 311 24.38 13.80 -17.93
N PHE A 312 23.44 13.47 -17.05
CA PHE A 312 23.62 12.50 -15.96
C PHE A 312 23.92 11.11 -16.50
N VAL A 313 23.11 10.62 -17.45
CA VAL A 313 23.31 9.30 -18.10
C VAL A 313 24.68 9.19 -18.74
N ARG A 314 25.14 10.25 -19.41
CA ARG A 314 26.47 10.26 -20.03
C ARG A 314 27.57 10.15 -18.99
N ALA A 315 27.47 10.91 -17.91
CA ALA A 315 28.43 10.85 -16.80
C ALA A 315 28.39 9.46 -16.12
N LEU A 316 27.20 8.94 -15.83
CA LEU A 316 27.04 7.60 -15.23
C LEU A 316 27.68 6.49 -16.10
N ARG A 317 27.47 6.53 -17.42
CA ARG A 317 28.05 5.56 -18.35
C ARG A 317 29.57 5.63 -18.49
N SER A 318 30.19 6.73 -18.08
CA SER A 318 31.65 6.88 -18.07
C SER A 318 32.31 6.31 -16.81
N LEU A 319 31.52 5.89 -15.80
CA LEU A 319 32.03 5.32 -14.56
C LEU A 319 32.38 3.84 -14.72
N ASP A 320 33.46 3.42 -14.09
CA ASP A 320 33.73 2.00 -13.86
C ASP A 320 33.01 1.54 -12.60
N LEU A 321 31.76 1.06 -12.79
CA LEU A 321 30.93 0.63 -11.68
C LEU A 321 31.50 -0.58 -10.94
N ALA A 322 32.25 -1.44 -11.62
CA ALA A 322 32.88 -2.58 -10.97
C ALA A 322 33.97 -2.10 -10.00
N ALA A 323 34.87 -1.23 -10.47
CA ALA A 323 35.89 -0.64 -9.60
C ALA A 323 35.31 0.15 -8.43
N LEU A 324 34.20 0.87 -8.64
CA LEU A 324 33.50 1.60 -7.56
C LEU A 324 32.84 0.67 -6.55
N THR A 325 32.35 -0.50 -6.99
CA THR A 325 31.76 -1.51 -6.11
C THR A 325 32.81 -2.13 -5.18
N ASP A 326 34.03 -2.26 -5.65
CA ASP A 326 35.15 -2.88 -4.92
C ASP A 326 35.87 -1.92 -3.96
N LEU A 327 35.43 -0.66 -3.87
CA LEU A 327 36.00 0.32 -2.95
C LEU A 327 35.81 -0.09 -1.49
N PRO A 328 36.81 0.10 -0.62
CA PRO A 328 36.67 -0.17 0.80
C PRO A 328 35.65 0.77 1.46
N THR A 329 34.84 0.20 2.33
CA THR A 329 33.86 0.96 3.12
C THR A 329 34.43 1.26 4.52
N ASP A 330 34.31 2.51 4.97
CA ASP A 330 34.63 2.93 6.33
C ASP A 330 33.34 2.96 7.17
N PRO A 331 33.16 2.08 8.15
CA PRO A 331 31.98 2.10 9.03
C PRO A 331 31.82 3.39 9.84
N GLY A 332 32.89 4.18 9.99
CA GLY A 332 32.90 5.47 10.68
C GLY A 332 32.67 6.65 9.74
N TRP A 333 32.46 6.43 8.44
CA TRP A 333 32.23 7.50 7.49
C TRP A 333 31.01 8.34 7.86
N GLN A 334 31.16 9.65 7.76
CA GLN A 334 30.08 10.61 7.87
C GLN A 334 30.20 11.64 6.76
N ASP A 335 29.07 12.05 6.18
CA ASP A 335 29.08 13.10 5.17
C ASP A 335 29.56 14.43 5.82
N ASP A 336 30.62 14.99 5.24
CA ASP A 336 31.14 16.31 5.63
C ASP A 336 30.25 17.47 5.13
N GLY A 337 29.08 17.17 4.63
CA GLY A 337 28.09 18.10 4.08
C GLY A 337 28.20 18.32 2.58
N ARG A 338 29.20 17.74 1.90
CA ARG A 338 29.37 17.90 0.45
C ARG A 338 28.31 17.13 -0.33
N LEU A 339 28.10 15.86 0.01
CA LEU A 339 27.07 15.05 -0.64
C LEU A 339 25.69 15.63 -0.38
N ARG A 340 25.34 15.94 0.88
CA ARG A 340 24.07 16.58 1.23
C ARG A 340 23.86 17.89 0.46
N THR A 341 24.88 18.76 0.39
CA THR A 341 24.79 20.03 -0.33
C THR A 341 24.55 19.83 -1.81
N ALA A 342 25.23 18.87 -2.44
CA ALA A 342 25.06 18.54 -3.85
C ALA A 342 23.65 17.97 -4.13
N LEU A 343 23.15 17.09 -3.27
CA LEU A 343 21.79 16.53 -3.37
C LEU A 343 20.72 17.62 -3.18
N LEU A 344 20.89 18.54 -2.22
CA LEU A 344 19.98 19.68 -2.01
C LEU A 344 20.11 20.76 -3.08
N GLY A 345 21.19 20.75 -3.84
CA GLY A 345 21.52 21.76 -4.84
C GLY A 345 20.41 21.96 -5.86
N ARG A 346 20.21 23.23 -6.25
CA ARG A 346 19.17 23.66 -7.19
C ARG A 346 19.74 24.12 -8.54
N ASP A 347 21.08 24.01 -8.73
CA ASP A 347 21.69 24.45 -9.97
C ASP A 347 21.34 23.51 -11.11
N ARG A 348 20.29 23.84 -11.84
CA ARG A 348 19.88 23.10 -13.05
C ARG A 348 20.94 23.12 -14.16
N ARG A 349 22.00 23.93 -14.06
CA ARG A 349 23.09 23.99 -15.02
C ARG A 349 24.09 22.86 -14.80
N ASP A 350 24.29 22.45 -13.54
CA ASP A 350 25.13 21.29 -13.21
C ASP A 350 24.27 20.08 -12.80
N ARG A 351 23.84 19.34 -13.80
CA ARG A 351 23.03 18.11 -13.62
C ARG A 351 23.84 16.89 -13.20
N THR A 352 25.13 17.04 -13.00
CA THR A 352 26.05 15.97 -12.62
C THR A 352 26.66 16.17 -11.22
N ALA A 353 26.48 17.31 -10.61
CA ALA A 353 27.07 17.63 -9.30
C ALA A 353 26.73 16.58 -8.22
N ALA A 354 25.47 16.14 -8.14
CA ALA A 354 25.06 15.13 -7.19
C ALA A 354 25.73 13.75 -7.48
N LEU A 355 25.84 13.36 -8.75
CA LEU A 355 26.56 12.14 -9.13
C LEU A 355 28.05 12.24 -8.77
N THR A 356 28.70 13.35 -9.09
CA THR A 356 30.12 13.56 -8.74
C THR A 356 30.34 13.48 -7.23
N ALA A 357 29.51 14.17 -6.45
CA ALA A 357 29.60 14.12 -4.99
C ALA A 357 29.34 12.71 -4.41
N ALA A 358 28.43 11.94 -5.00
CA ALA A 358 28.21 10.55 -4.59
C ALA A 358 29.41 9.64 -4.91
N VAL A 359 30.04 9.82 -6.07
CA VAL A 359 31.25 9.10 -6.44
C VAL A 359 32.41 9.49 -5.52
N ASP A 360 32.59 10.78 -5.21
CA ASP A 360 33.58 11.24 -4.25
C ASP A 360 33.36 10.66 -2.85
N ALA A 361 32.10 10.56 -2.41
CA ALA A 361 31.73 9.93 -1.15
C ALA A 361 32.10 8.44 -1.13
N LEU A 362 31.84 7.71 -2.23
CA LEU A 362 32.26 6.30 -2.35
C LEU A 362 33.79 6.16 -2.23
N HIS A 363 34.56 7.03 -2.89
CA HIS A 363 36.02 7.05 -2.76
C HIS A 363 36.49 7.42 -1.35
N ALA A 364 35.69 8.21 -0.61
CA ALA A 364 35.96 8.55 0.78
C ALA A 364 35.52 7.47 1.79
N GLY A 365 35.00 6.33 1.31
CA GLY A 365 34.60 5.20 2.16
C GLY A 365 33.14 5.16 2.58
N ALA A 366 32.26 5.99 2.00
CA ALA A 366 30.83 5.99 2.32
C ALA A 366 30.14 4.62 2.16
N GLY A 367 30.63 3.83 1.19
CA GLY A 367 29.89 2.68 0.73
C GLY A 367 28.50 3.06 0.16
N VAL A 368 27.82 2.10 -0.42
CA VAL A 368 26.46 2.34 -0.98
C VAL A 368 25.46 2.68 0.13
N GLU A 369 25.60 2.05 1.30
CA GLU A 369 24.74 2.29 2.45
C GLU A 369 24.79 3.75 2.95
N GLY A 370 25.96 4.34 3.03
CA GLY A 370 26.14 5.75 3.42
C GLY A 370 25.55 6.70 2.39
N VAL A 371 25.74 6.42 1.10
CA VAL A 371 25.13 7.21 0.02
C VAL A 371 23.59 7.17 0.09
N LEU A 372 23.01 5.99 0.30
CA LEU A 372 21.54 5.84 0.42
C LEU A 372 20.99 6.50 1.68
N SER A 373 21.75 6.50 2.78
CA SER A 373 21.37 7.23 4.00
C SER A 373 21.32 8.75 3.75
N ALA A 374 22.33 9.31 3.07
CA ALA A 374 22.32 10.71 2.68
C ALA A 374 21.15 11.06 1.72
N VAL A 375 20.82 10.15 0.80
CA VAL A 375 19.67 10.29 -0.09
C VAL A 375 18.37 10.36 0.72
N SER A 376 18.14 9.44 1.65
CA SER A 376 16.92 9.37 2.45
C SER A 376 16.78 10.58 3.38
N ASP A 377 17.87 11.04 3.96
CA ASP A 377 17.90 12.24 4.81
C ASP A 377 17.54 13.50 4.01
N VAL A 378 18.13 13.68 2.84
CA VAL A 378 17.83 14.81 1.97
C VAL A 378 16.38 14.82 1.51
N VAL A 379 15.82 13.64 1.19
CA VAL A 379 14.40 13.54 0.84
C VAL A 379 13.52 13.87 2.04
N GLY A 380 13.87 13.42 3.24
CA GLY A 380 13.20 13.81 4.48
C GLY A 380 13.20 15.33 4.69
N GLU A 381 14.36 16.00 4.51
CA GLU A 381 14.46 17.46 4.57
C GLU A 381 13.58 18.17 3.51
N ARG A 382 13.48 17.60 2.31
CA ARG A 382 12.62 18.16 1.26
C ARG A 382 11.15 18.07 1.62
N LEU A 383 10.71 16.95 2.19
CA LEU A 383 9.35 16.80 2.70
C LEU A 383 9.08 17.81 3.83
N LEU A 384 10.02 18.02 4.74
CA LEU A 384 9.90 19.03 5.80
C LEU A 384 9.84 20.47 5.27
N GLY A 385 10.52 20.77 4.18
CA GLY A 385 10.54 22.10 3.57
C GLY A 385 9.61 22.28 2.37
N TYR A 386 8.73 21.31 2.04
CA TYR A 386 7.88 21.40 0.86
C TYR A 386 6.87 22.54 0.95
N ASP A 387 6.80 23.36 -0.09
CA ASP A 387 5.86 24.49 -0.17
C ASP A 387 4.47 24.01 -0.60
N LEU A 388 3.52 24.03 0.34
CA LEU A 388 2.12 23.60 0.07
C LEU A 388 1.43 24.43 -1.02
N ARG A 389 1.93 25.63 -1.36
CA ARG A 389 1.38 26.41 -2.48
C ARG A 389 1.60 25.69 -3.82
N VAL A 390 2.68 24.94 -3.95
CA VAL A 390 2.95 24.11 -5.15
C VAL A 390 1.92 22.97 -5.23
N GLU A 391 1.61 22.33 -4.09
CA GLU A 391 0.58 21.27 -4.04
C GLU A 391 -0.81 21.78 -4.46
N LEU A 392 -1.12 23.03 -4.15
CA LEU A 392 -2.41 23.64 -4.45
C LEU A 392 -2.49 24.24 -5.86
N ASP A 393 -1.37 24.38 -6.57
CA ASP A 393 -1.34 24.94 -7.93
C ASP A 393 -1.78 23.88 -8.97
N PRO A 394 -2.91 24.06 -9.67
CA PRO A 394 -3.37 23.11 -10.67
C PRO A 394 -2.52 23.09 -11.96
N HIS A 395 -1.66 24.09 -12.16
CA HIS A 395 -0.74 24.16 -13.29
C HIS A 395 0.59 23.46 -13.03
N ASP A 396 0.94 23.19 -11.77
CA ASP A 396 2.12 22.40 -11.42
C ASP A 396 1.76 20.92 -11.41
N ASP A 397 2.58 20.10 -12.05
CA ASP A 397 2.43 18.65 -12.07
C ASP A 397 3.26 17.95 -10.97
N PHE A 398 4.01 18.74 -10.20
CA PHE A 398 4.85 18.29 -9.11
C PHE A 398 4.11 18.37 -7.76
N GLY A 399 4.28 17.38 -6.90
CA GLY A 399 3.62 17.32 -5.61
C GLY A 399 4.31 16.42 -4.60
N TRP A 400 3.65 16.22 -3.47
CA TRP A 400 4.11 15.34 -2.40
C TRP A 400 4.55 13.97 -2.90
N LEU A 401 3.77 13.38 -3.83
CA LEU A 401 4.01 12.03 -4.30
C LEU A 401 5.34 11.92 -5.04
N ASP A 402 5.74 12.94 -5.80
CA ASP A 402 7.03 12.95 -6.49
C ASP A 402 8.20 12.87 -5.50
N ILE A 403 8.12 13.59 -4.36
CA ILE A 403 9.18 13.62 -3.35
C ILE A 403 9.23 12.30 -2.59
N THR A 404 8.08 11.73 -2.21
CA THR A 404 8.01 10.50 -1.41
C THR A 404 8.64 9.29 -2.10
N HIS A 405 8.66 9.28 -3.45
CA HIS A 405 9.36 8.25 -4.21
C HIS A 405 10.86 8.19 -3.90
N GLY A 406 11.46 9.30 -3.49
CA GLY A 406 12.88 9.30 -3.07
C GLY A 406 13.16 8.38 -1.88
N ILE A 407 12.29 8.36 -0.86
CA ILE A 407 12.43 7.47 0.31
C ILE A 407 12.12 6.03 -0.07
N THR A 408 10.98 5.80 -0.74
CA THR A 408 10.55 4.44 -1.08
C THR A 408 11.48 3.75 -2.07
N ASN A 409 12.04 4.51 -3.03
CA ASN A 409 13.05 4.00 -3.95
C ASN A 409 14.39 3.73 -3.26
N ALA A 410 14.88 4.65 -2.39
CA ALA A 410 16.12 4.42 -1.63
C ALA A 410 16.03 3.13 -0.80
N ASN A 411 14.89 2.90 -0.14
CA ASN A 411 14.64 1.67 0.61
C ASN A 411 14.66 0.42 -0.29
N ALA A 412 14.02 0.47 -1.45
CA ALA A 412 14.04 -0.65 -2.39
C ALA A 412 15.45 -0.94 -2.94
N VAL A 413 16.23 0.11 -3.19
CA VAL A 413 17.62 -0.02 -3.65
C VAL A 413 18.53 -0.56 -2.54
N ARG A 414 18.33 -0.13 -1.29
CA ARG A 414 19.04 -0.69 -0.13
C ARG A 414 18.77 -2.19 0.02
N TRP A 415 17.50 -2.60 -0.12
CA TRP A 415 17.16 -4.01 -0.16
C TRP A 415 17.89 -4.74 -1.30
N ALA A 416 17.86 -4.21 -2.52
CA ALA A 416 18.52 -4.82 -3.67
C ALA A 416 20.04 -4.94 -3.47
N TRP A 417 20.67 -3.90 -2.89
CA TRP A 417 22.08 -3.92 -2.54
C TRP A 417 22.39 -4.99 -1.48
N GLY A 418 21.61 -5.08 -0.42
CA GLY A 418 21.79 -6.10 0.62
C GLY A 418 21.66 -7.53 0.10
N GLU A 419 20.76 -7.75 -0.86
CA GLU A 419 20.52 -9.06 -1.47
C GLU A 419 21.55 -9.43 -2.56
N GLN A 420 22.07 -8.45 -3.30
CA GLN A 420 22.91 -8.64 -4.47
C GLN A 420 23.89 -7.47 -4.64
N PRO A 421 24.91 -7.32 -3.77
CA PRO A 421 25.92 -6.29 -3.96
C PRO A 421 26.62 -6.45 -5.32
N GLY A 422 26.74 -5.36 -6.08
CA GLY A 422 27.39 -5.40 -7.38
C GLY A 422 27.17 -4.16 -8.23
N PRO A 423 27.76 -4.14 -9.44
CA PRO A 423 27.68 -2.99 -10.34
C PRO A 423 26.23 -2.60 -10.71
N ASP A 424 25.33 -3.57 -10.83
CA ASP A 424 23.93 -3.33 -11.17
C ASP A 424 23.20 -2.58 -10.05
N THR A 425 23.35 -3.03 -8.81
CA THR A 425 22.72 -2.39 -7.64
C THR A 425 23.40 -1.08 -7.25
N LEU A 426 24.71 -0.93 -7.50
CA LEU A 426 25.37 0.39 -7.43
C LEU A 426 24.76 1.36 -8.45
N ARG A 427 24.49 0.91 -9.68
CA ARG A 427 23.79 1.73 -10.68
C ARG A 427 22.42 2.18 -10.17
N MET A 428 21.65 1.30 -9.53
CA MET A 428 20.38 1.66 -8.91
C MET A 428 20.56 2.73 -7.81
N ALA A 429 21.59 2.64 -6.99
CA ALA A 429 21.90 3.66 -5.97
C ALA A 429 22.21 5.03 -6.60
N LEU A 430 22.93 5.04 -7.73
CA LEU A 430 23.21 6.29 -8.45
C LEU A 430 21.94 6.85 -9.15
N TRP A 431 20.99 6.01 -9.56
CA TRP A 431 19.64 6.47 -9.96
C TRP A 431 18.89 7.09 -8.79
N ALA A 432 18.98 6.54 -7.57
CA ALA A 432 18.36 7.12 -6.37
C ALA A 432 18.99 8.49 -6.03
N VAL A 433 20.29 8.67 -6.23
CA VAL A 433 20.96 9.98 -6.14
C VAL A 433 20.36 10.99 -7.12
N PHE A 434 20.14 10.56 -8.37
CA PHE A 434 19.47 11.43 -9.36
C PHE A 434 18.06 11.82 -8.91
N LEU A 435 17.25 10.85 -8.49
CA LEU A 435 15.87 11.10 -8.06
C LEU A 435 15.80 12.08 -6.88
N ALA A 436 16.66 11.90 -5.86
CA ALA A 436 16.75 12.82 -4.75
C ALA A 436 17.14 14.24 -5.18
N TRP A 437 18.11 14.39 -6.08
CA TRP A 437 18.47 15.68 -6.64
C TRP A 437 17.34 16.30 -7.47
N TYR A 438 16.69 15.51 -8.35
CA TYR A 438 15.66 15.97 -9.28
C TYR A 438 14.39 16.47 -8.58
N THR A 439 13.99 15.84 -7.50
CA THR A 439 12.83 16.26 -6.70
C THR A 439 13.05 17.59 -5.94
N GLY A 440 14.24 18.17 -6.02
CA GLY A 440 14.55 19.52 -5.53
C GLY A 440 14.03 20.68 -6.37
N ARG A 441 13.32 20.41 -7.45
CA ARG A 441 12.66 21.45 -8.27
C ARG A 441 11.50 22.13 -7.55
N ALA A 442 10.92 21.53 -6.52
CA ALA A 442 9.93 22.18 -5.67
C ALA A 442 10.56 23.33 -4.87
N ARG A 443 9.86 24.46 -4.84
CA ARG A 443 10.32 25.61 -4.06
C ARG A 443 10.13 25.33 -2.57
N THR A 444 11.22 25.02 -1.88
CA THR A 444 11.18 24.91 -0.42
C THR A 444 11.38 26.29 0.20
N PRO A 445 10.54 26.71 1.16
CA PRO A 445 10.82 27.91 1.94
C PRO A 445 12.18 27.79 2.63
N ALA A 446 12.92 28.91 2.73
CA ALA A 446 14.13 28.95 3.55
C ALA A 446 13.68 29.05 5.01
N GLY A 447 13.80 27.99 5.77
CA GLY A 447 13.49 27.94 7.20
C GLY A 447 13.72 26.52 7.72
N GLU A 448 14.50 26.38 8.76
CA GLU A 448 14.53 25.14 9.52
C GLU A 448 13.21 25.04 10.30
N PRO A 449 12.59 23.84 10.36
CA PRO A 449 11.42 23.65 11.22
C PRO A 449 11.80 23.98 12.66
N ASP A 450 10.97 24.77 13.32
CA ASP A 450 11.17 25.11 14.75
C ASP A 450 10.86 23.84 15.58
N ALA A 451 11.91 23.11 15.94
CA ALA A 451 11.82 21.90 16.74
C ALA A 451 11.36 22.15 18.20
N THR A 452 11.12 23.41 18.59
CA THR A 452 10.73 23.76 19.96
C THR A 452 9.22 23.78 20.19
N ALA A 453 8.40 23.58 19.16
CA ALA A 453 6.95 23.46 19.33
C ALA A 453 6.61 22.16 20.06
N GLY A 454 6.34 22.22 21.36
CA GLY A 454 6.06 21.10 22.26
C GLY A 454 4.71 20.41 22.02
N SER A 455 4.35 20.19 20.75
CA SER A 455 3.17 19.39 20.38
C SER A 455 3.55 17.91 20.35
N PHE A 456 2.71 17.10 20.99
CA PHE A 456 2.84 15.64 20.87
C PHE A 456 2.54 15.23 19.43
N LEU A 457 3.33 14.31 18.88
CA LEU A 457 3.18 13.85 17.49
C LEU A 457 1.75 13.35 17.19
N ASN A 458 1.14 12.57 18.09
CA ASN A 458 -0.23 12.08 17.93
C ASN A 458 -1.26 13.24 17.80
N ASP A 459 -1.11 14.29 18.60
CA ASP A 459 -2.03 15.43 18.57
C ASP A 459 -1.89 16.21 17.26
N ALA A 460 -0.65 16.44 16.81
CA ALA A 460 -0.38 17.10 15.53
C ALA A 460 -0.92 16.30 14.33
N LEU A 461 -0.71 14.97 14.34
CA LEU A 461 -1.27 14.08 13.34
C LEU A 461 -2.81 14.11 13.37
N ALA A 462 -3.43 14.07 14.54
CA ALA A 462 -4.89 14.04 14.67
C ALA A 462 -5.57 15.30 14.12
N VAL A 463 -4.96 16.47 14.30
CA VAL A 463 -5.51 17.75 13.80
C VAL A 463 -5.04 18.12 12.39
N GLY A 464 -4.15 17.33 11.79
CA GLY A 464 -3.64 17.59 10.44
C GLY A 464 -2.63 18.75 10.36
N ASP A 465 -1.89 19.01 11.44
CA ASP A 465 -0.81 20.02 11.47
C ASP A 465 0.51 19.39 11.02
N GLY A 466 0.81 19.49 9.74
CA GLY A 466 2.00 18.89 9.14
C GLY A 466 3.30 19.46 9.69
N ASP A 467 3.39 20.77 9.94
CA ASP A 467 4.62 21.40 10.44
C ASP A 467 4.89 20.95 11.88
N ALA A 468 3.86 20.94 12.75
CA ALA A 468 3.98 20.42 14.11
C ALA A 468 4.30 18.93 14.14
N ALA A 469 3.69 18.12 13.26
CA ALA A 469 3.97 16.69 13.17
C ALA A 469 5.42 16.41 12.75
N GLY A 470 5.94 17.14 11.75
CA GLY A 470 7.33 17.05 11.32
C GLY A 470 8.31 17.43 12.42
N ALA A 471 8.07 18.54 13.10
CA ALA A 471 8.91 19.00 14.22
C ALA A 471 8.91 18.01 15.39
N ALA A 472 7.74 17.49 15.78
CA ALA A 472 7.62 16.51 16.85
C ALA A 472 8.34 15.18 16.52
N ALA A 473 8.22 14.71 15.27
CA ALA A 473 8.90 13.50 14.81
C ALA A 473 10.41 13.67 14.76
N LEU A 474 10.92 14.87 14.38
CA LEU A 474 12.36 15.15 14.33
C LEU A 474 13.02 15.08 15.71
N GLY A 475 12.31 15.52 16.76
CA GLY A 475 12.77 15.44 18.14
C GLY A 475 12.53 14.10 18.83
N GLY A 476 11.87 13.15 18.17
CA GLY A 476 11.47 11.86 18.74
C GLY A 476 12.53 10.77 18.58
N ALA A 477 12.31 9.65 19.28
CA ALA A 477 13.10 8.43 19.05
C ALA A 477 12.54 7.65 17.84
N VAL A 478 13.44 7.02 17.07
CA VAL A 478 13.11 6.35 15.79
C VAL A 478 11.93 5.38 15.92
N GLN A 479 12.02 4.42 16.85
CA GLN A 479 11.01 3.37 16.93
C GLN A 479 9.61 3.88 17.34
N PRO A 480 9.44 4.67 18.43
CA PRO A 480 8.12 5.21 18.77
C PRO A 480 7.49 6.10 17.69
N VAL A 481 8.30 6.91 17.00
CA VAL A 481 7.83 7.75 15.89
C VAL A 481 7.35 6.85 14.74
N ALA A 482 8.13 5.85 14.37
CA ALA A 482 7.78 4.92 13.31
C ALA A 482 6.48 4.14 13.64
N ASP A 483 6.30 3.68 14.89
CA ASP A 483 5.08 2.99 15.32
C ASP A 483 3.84 3.91 15.27
N CYS A 484 4.03 5.20 15.54
CA CYS A 484 2.98 6.20 15.41
C CYS A 484 2.61 6.41 13.93
N LEU A 485 3.60 6.52 13.03
CA LEU A 485 3.36 6.74 11.61
C LEU A 485 2.73 5.54 10.91
N ASP A 486 3.07 4.31 11.29
CA ASP A 486 2.42 3.11 10.76
C ASP A 486 0.91 3.11 11.05
N ARG A 487 0.48 3.60 12.22
CA ARG A 487 -0.95 3.75 12.53
C ARG A 487 -1.57 4.93 11.78
N ALA A 488 -0.92 6.09 11.79
CA ALA A 488 -1.43 7.30 11.13
C ALA A 488 -1.58 7.15 9.62
N ALA A 489 -0.75 6.31 8.99
CA ALA A 489 -0.80 6.03 7.56
C ALA A 489 -2.05 5.22 7.14
N LEU A 490 -2.75 4.61 8.09
CA LEU A 490 -3.95 3.80 7.85
C LEU A 490 -5.25 4.61 8.08
N GLU A 491 -5.16 5.86 8.56
CA GLU A 491 -6.34 6.69 8.77
C GLU A 491 -6.90 7.21 7.45
N ASP A 492 -8.22 7.31 7.36
CA ASP A 492 -8.95 7.80 6.17
C ASP A 492 -8.78 9.32 5.99
N ARG A 493 -7.57 9.76 5.66
CA ARG A 493 -7.22 11.18 5.46
C ARG A 493 -7.52 11.68 4.05
N SER A 494 -7.73 10.79 3.12
CA SER A 494 -8.05 11.07 1.72
C SER A 494 -8.97 10.01 1.16
N GLY A 495 -9.92 10.41 0.32
CA GLY A 495 -10.75 9.48 -0.45
C GLY A 495 -10.03 8.85 -1.65
N SER A 496 -8.75 9.14 -1.85
CA SER A 496 -7.96 8.60 -2.95
C SER A 496 -7.09 7.44 -2.49
N PHE A 497 -7.31 6.24 -3.05
CA PHE A 497 -6.50 5.07 -2.74
C PHE A 497 -5.00 5.29 -2.99
N ILE A 498 -4.66 6.10 -4.01
CA ILE A 498 -3.26 6.38 -4.38
C ILE A 498 -2.54 7.12 -3.25
N ILE A 499 -3.21 8.06 -2.60
CA ILE A 499 -2.67 8.82 -1.46
C ILE A 499 -2.52 7.91 -0.25
N ALA A 500 -3.56 7.12 0.06
CA ALA A 500 -3.50 6.12 1.14
C ALA A 500 -2.35 5.12 0.93
N ALA A 501 -2.20 4.60 -0.29
CA ALA A 501 -1.08 3.72 -0.64
C ALA A 501 0.30 4.39 -0.45
N HIS A 502 0.42 5.70 -0.77
CA HIS A 502 1.66 6.44 -0.54
C HIS A 502 1.92 6.69 0.94
N HIS A 503 0.90 6.99 1.75
CA HIS A 503 1.07 7.08 3.20
C HIS A 503 1.68 5.80 3.76
N VAL A 504 1.08 4.65 3.45
CA VAL A 504 1.53 3.33 3.92
C VAL A 504 2.96 3.02 3.45
N LYS A 505 3.22 3.09 2.13
CA LYS A 505 4.54 2.78 1.56
C LYS A 505 5.62 3.68 2.13
N THR A 506 5.34 5.00 2.23
CA THR A 506 6.32 5.97 2.71
C THR A 506 6.61 5.79 4.19
N ALA A 507 5.60 5.53 5.03
CA ALA A 507 5.80 5.24 6.45
C ALA A 507 6.69 4.01 6.66
N ARG A 508 6.43 2.92 5.94
CA ARG A 508 7.23 1.70 6.04
C ARG A 508 8.66 1.87 5.53
N ALA A 509 8.84 2.56 4.40
CA ALA A 509 10.16 2.86 3.87
C ALA A 509 10.95 3.79 4.81
N ALA A 510 10.32 4.86 5.33
CA ALA A 510 10.95 5.78 6.27
C ALA A 510 11.37 5.10 7.58
N ARG A 511 10.55 4.16 8.09
CA ARG A 511 10.92 3.30 9.23
C ARG A 511 12.21 2.52 8.96
N ALA A 512 12.29 1.87 7.81
CA ALA A 512 13.45 1.05 7.44
C ALA A 512 14.71 1.93 7.23
N GLU A 513 14.56 3.06 6.55
CA GLU A 513 15.67 4.00 6.32
C GLU A 513 16.17 4.64 7.62
N ALA A 514 15.26 5.06 8.50
CA ALA A 514 15.63 5.59 9.81
C ALA A 514 16.31 4.55 10.71
N ALA A 515 15.87 3.29 10.64
CA ALA A 515 16.53 2.20 11.36
C ALA A 515 17.95 1.91 10.82
N ALA A 516 18.15 2.03 9.50
CA ALA A 516 19.44 1.81 8.87
C ALA A 516 20.45 2.96 9.13
N SER A 517 19.98 4.21 9.10
CA SER A 517 20.85 5.40 9.25
C SER A 517 20.95 5.92 10.69
N GLY A 518 19.98 5.60 11.55
CA GLY A 518 19.82 6.24 12.87
C GLY A 518 19.25 7.65 12.80
N SER A 519 18.91 8.18 11.62
CA SER A 519 18.40 9.52 11.41
C SER A 519 16.86 9.55 11.49
N CYS A 520 16.31 10.58 12.17
CA CYS A 520 14.86 10.81 12.20
C CYS A 520 14.33 11.60 11.00
N LEU A 521 15.19 12.13 10.11
CA LEU A 521 14.78 12.95 8.98
C LEU A 521 13.77 12.27 8.04
N PRO A 522 13.95 11.01 7.63
CA PRO A 522 12.95 10.31 6.80
C PRO A 522 11.58 10.21 7.49
N LEU A 523 11.57 9.94 8.81
CA LEU A 523 10.32 9.86 9.59
C LEU A 523 9.67 11.23 9.76
N ALA A 524 10.45 12.27 10.05
CA ALA A 524 9.95 13.62 10.24
C ALA A 524 9.33 14.19 8.95
N GLY A 525 9.99 13.99 7.81
CA GLY A 525 9.43 14.33 6.51
C GLY A 525 8.13 13.59 6.22
N THR A 526 8.09 12.30 6.54
CA THR A 526 6.89 11.45 6.38
C THR A 526 5.76 11.88 7.31
N ALA A 527 6.05 12.25 8.56
CA ALA A 527 5.06 12.78 9.49
C ALA A 527 4.38 14.04 8.93
N ARG A 528 5.18 14.97 8.40
CA ARG A 528 4.67 16.18 7.76
C ARG A 528 3.79 15.85 6.55
N PHE A 529 4.23 14.91 5.70
CA PHE A 529 3.45 14.48 4.53
C PHE A 529 2.09 13.89 4.94
N ILE A 530 2.06 12.95 5.88
CA ILE A 530 0.81 12.30 6.33
C ILE A 530 -0.17 13.29 6.95
N ALA A 531 0.32 14.29 7.70
CA ALA A 531 -0.52 15.27 8.38
C ALA A 531 -0.94 16.44 7.47
N SER A 532 -0.23 16.69 6.37
CA SER A 532 -0.52 17.82 5.49
C SER A 532 -1.65 17.53 4.52
N PRO A 533 -2.36 18.58 4.05
CA PRO A 533 -3.31 18.42 2.95
C PRO A 533 -2.62 17.91 1.69
N VAL A 534 -3.25 16.93 1.06
CA VAL A 534 -2.88 16.44 -0.27
C VAL A 534 -4.04 16.73 -1.20
N VAL A 535 -3.77 17.34 -2.35
CA VAL A 535 -4.82 17.70 -3.31
C VAL A 535 -5.04 16.53 -4.26
N ASP A 536 -6.26 16.02 -4.27
CA ASP A 536 -6.67 15.10 -5.32
C ASP A 536 -6.88 15.87 -6.62
N ARG A 537 -5.95 15.71 -7.54
CA ARG A 537 -5.89 16.43 -8.82
C ARG A 537 -6.83 15.79 -9.85
N PHE A 538 -8.12 15.82 -9.58
CA PHE A 538 -9.08 15.12 -10.43
C PHE A 538 -9.68 16.01 -11.52
N VAL A 539 -10.76 16.76 -11.24
CA VAL A 539 -11.49 17.50 -12.27
C VAL A 539 -10.78 18.79 -12.66
N ARG A 540 -10.45 19.64 -11.68
CA ARG A 540 -9.86 20.96 -11.93
C ARG A 540 -8.55 20.86 -12.69
N THR A 541 -7.65 20.00 -12.26
CA THR A 541 -6.34 19.81 -12.88
C THR A 541 -6.47 19.30 -14.31
N ASN A 542 -7.36 18.31 -14.54
CA ASN A 542 -7.60 17.81 -15.89
C ASN A 542 -8.18 18.87 -16.82
N VAL A 543 -9.08 19.73 -16.34
CA VAL A 543 -9.60 20.85 -17.14
C VAL A 543 -8.50 21.86 -17.45
N VAL A 544 -7.68 22.23 -16.48
CA VAL A 544 -6.55 23.15 -16.67
C VAL A 544 -5.56 22.59 -17.69
N ARG A 545 -5.17 21.32 -17.55
CA ARG A 545 -4.28 20.63 -18.50
C ARG A 545 -4.88 20.55 -19.91
N ALA A 546 -6.17 20.30 -20.02
CA ALA A 546 -6.86 20.29 -21.32
C ALA A 546 -6.83 21.68 -21.98
N VAL A 547 -7.06 22.75 -21.21
CA VAL A 547 -6.98 24.13 -21.73
C VAL A 547 -5.56 24.47 -22.18
N ASP A 548 -4.55 24.10 -21.39
CA ASP A 548 -3.16 24.36 -21.74
C ASP A 548 -2.75 23.58 -22.99
N LEU A 549 -3.10 22.28 -23.09
CA LEU A 549 -2.86 21.44 -24.25
C LEU A 549 -3.49 22.04 -25.53
N LEU A 550 -4.77 22.41 -25.46
CA LEU A 550 -5.50 22.97 -26.60
C LEU A 550 -5.04 24.38 -26.97
N SER A 551 -4.39 25.09 -26.06
CA SER A 551 -3.77 26.40 -26.28
C SER A 551 -2.32 26.31 -26.74
N GLY A 552 -1.80 25.09 -27.00
CA GLY A 552 -0.42 24.87 -27.42
C GLY A 552 0.62 25.11 -26.32
N ARG A 553 0.19 25.13 -25.05
CA ARG A 553 1.06 25.27 -23.89
C ARG A 553 1.34 23.90 -23.28
N GLY A 554 2.60 23.59 -23.02
CA GLY A 554 3.02 22.35 -22.36
C GLY A 554 3.12 22.50 -20.84
N PRO A 555 3.18 21.37 -20.10
CA PRO A 555 3.56 21.37 -18.70
C PRO A 555 4.94 22.01 -18.54
N GLY A 556 5.06 23.08 -17.76
CA GLY A 556 6.32 23.78 -17.52
C GLY A 556 6.57 25.03 -18.35
N ASP A 557 5.77 25.36 -19.37
CA ASP A 557 5.92 26.59 -20.15
C ASP A 557 5.75 27.86 -19.29
N ARG A 558 5.13 27.75 -18.11
CA ARG A 558 4.95 28.84 -17.15
C ARG A 558 6.02 28.93 -16.05
N ALA A 559 6.84 27.89 -15.92
CA ALA A 559 7.92 27.89 -14.89
C ALA A 559 9.05 28.89 -15.21
N ASP A 560 9.09 29.41 -16.44
CA ASP A 560 10.12 30.36 -16.89
C ASP A 560 9.64 31.84 -16.82
N GLU A 561 8.36 32.11 -16.47
CA GLU A 561 7.80 33.46 -16.37
C GLU A 561 7.76 34.03 -14.93
N GLY A 562 8.29 33.28 -13.90
CA GLY A 562 8.26 33.69 -12.50
C GLY A 562 9.61 33.87 -11.82
#